data_88ddf53bc7872da1ece47d5287f62de9
#
_entry.id   88ddf53bc7872da1ece47d5287f62de9
#
_cell.length_a   1.000
_cell.length_b   1.000
_cell.length_c   1.000
_cell.angle_alpha   90.00
_cell.angle_beta   90.00
_cell.angle_gamma   90.00
#
_symmetry.space_group_name_H-M   'P 1'
#
loop_
_entity.id
_entity.type
_entity.pdbx_description
1 polymer ?
#
loop_
_entity_poly.entity_id
_entity_poly.type
_entity_poly.pdbx_seq_one_letter_code
_entity_poly.pdbx_strand_id
1 'polypeptide(L)'
;MYLITVEGGDGSGKGEAVRILTELLAYYPFNEVHRTHEPRRHSDLGKLALEAVKVGDKTPLQEAGLFAADRLDHSHTWIKPRLERGEVVVSDR
;
A
#
# COMPACT_ATOMS: atom_id res chain seq x y z
N MET A 1 -6.84 -10.25 12.58
CA MET A 1 -7.01 -9.70 11.21
C MET A 1 -7.04 -8.19 11.27
N TYR A 2 -5.96 -7.52 10.85
CA TYR A 2 -5.87 -6.07 10.93
C TYR A 2 -5.23 -5.50 9.68
N LEU A 3 -5.83 -4.43 9.15
CA LEU A 3 -5.21 -3.57 8.14
C LEU A 3 -4.83 -2.27 8.83
N ILE A 4 -3.55 -1.95 8.81
CA ILE A 4 -3.02 -0.72 9.38
C ILE A 4 -2.43 0.10 8.23
N THR A 5 -2.90 1.34 8.09
CA THR A 5 -2.37 2.24 7.07
C THR A 5 -1.53 3.33 7.74
N VAL A 6 -0.39 3.63 7.15
CA VAL A 6 0.49 4.71 7.60
C VAL A 6 0.57 5.73 6.47
N GLU A 7 0.16 6.95 6.77
CA GLU A 7 0.10 8.03 5.78
C GLU A 7 1.07 9.16 6.16
N GLY A 8 1.58 9.83 5.16
CA GLY A 8 2.47 10.97 5.33
C GLY A 8 3.20 11.26 4.03
N GLY A 9 3.67 12.49 3.89
CA GLY A 9 4.45 12.91 2.74
C GLY A 9 5.89 12.42 2.82
N ASP A 10 6.60 12.59 1.73
CA ASP A 10 8.02 12.29 1.66
C ASP A 10 8.79 13.11 2.72
N GLY A 11 9.73 12.46 3.40
CA GLY A 11 10.51 13.12 4.45
C GLY A 11 9.81 13.24 5.80
N SER A 12 8.61 12.69 5.97
CA SER A 12 7.86 12.74 7.23
C SER A 12 8.27 11.68 8.25
N GLY A 13 9.20 10.79 7.90
CA GLY A 13 9.56 9.65 8.74
C GLY A 13 8.63 8.45 8.59
N LYS A 14 7.77 8.47 7.60
CA LYS A 14 6.77 7.42 7.37
C LYS A 14 7.39 6.03 7.17
N GLY A 15 8.43 5.94 6.35
CA GLY A 15 9.13 4.66 6.10
C GLY A 15 9.71 4.06 7.37
N GLU A 16 10.29 4.89 8.23
CA GLU A 16 10.83 4.45 9.51
C GLU A 16 9.72 4.00 10.45
N ALA A 17 8.61 4.73 10.49
CA ALA A 17 7.45 4.36 11.29
C ALA A 17 6.88 3.00 10.86
N VAL A 18 6.75 2.76 9.56
CA VAL A 18 6.29 1.47 9.01
C VAL A 18 7.24 0.35 9.41
N ARG A 19 8.54 0.57 9.32
CA ARG A 19 9.55 -0.42 9.71
C ARG A 19 9.43 -0.79 11.18
N ILE A 20 9.37 0.20 12.05
CA ILE A 20 9.27 0.00 13.50
C ILE A 20 7.96 -0.73 13.84
N LEU A 21 6.85 -0.28 13.27
CA LEU A 21 5.55 -0.91 13.50
C LEU A 21 5.55 -2.38 13.09
N THR A 22 6.11 -2.68 11.92
CA THR A 22 6.18 -4.05 11.40
C THR A 22 7.01 -4.94 12.34
N GLU A 23 8.15 -4.44 12.83
CA GLU A 23 8.99 -5.16 13.77
C GLU A 23 8.29 -5.40 15.11
N LEU A 24 7.59 -4.40 15.64
CA LEU A 24 6.84 -4.53 16.89
C LEU A 24 5.72 -5.55 16.76
N LEU A 25 4.99 -5.54 15.66
CA LEU A 25 3.90 -6.50 15.42
C LEU A 25 4.39 -7.94 15.33
N ALA A 26 5.63 -8.14 14.91
CA ALA A 26 6.21 -9.49 14.82
C ALA A 26 6.36 -10.17 16.19
N TYR A 27 6.33 -9.42 17.29
CA TYR A 27 6.37 -9.98 18.64
C TYR A 27 5.02 -10.50 19.14
N TYR A 28 3.95 -10.20 18.44
CA TYR A 28 2.60 -10.63 18.83
C TYR A 28 2.22 -11.92 18.12
N PRO A 29 1.28 -12.70 18.67
CA PRO A 29 0.92 -14.00 18.11
C PRO A 29 0.02 -13.90 16.88
N PHE A 30 0.45 -13.13 15.88
CA PHE A 30 -0.21 -13.08 14.59
C PHE A 30 0.33 -14.18 13.68
N ASN A 31 -0.48 -14.64 12.73
CA ASN A 31 -0.04 -15.66 11.79
C ASN A 31 1.09 -15.13 10.91
N GLU A 32 0.90 -13.97 10.34
CA GLU A 32 1.92 -13.27 9.57
C GLU A 32 1.65 -11.77 9.54
N VAL A 33 2.72 -10.99 9.36
CA VAL A 33 2.65 -9.54 9.17
C VAL A 33 3.25 -9.22 7.81
N HIS A 34 2.47 -8.58 6.95
CA HIS A 34 2.87 -8.21 5.60
C HIS A 34 3.01 -6.71 5.47
N ARG A 35 4.05 -6.27 4.75
CA ARG A 35 4.20 -4.87 4.33
C ARG A 35 3.79 -4.72 2.89
N THR A 36 3.09 -3.63 2.61
CA THR A 36 2.78 -3.23 1.25
C THR A 36 2.78 -1.71 1.14
N HIS A 37 2.65 -1.20 -0.05
CA HIS A 37 2.57 0.25 -0.30
C HIS A 37 1.65 0.52 -1.48
N GLU A 38 1.17 1.74 -1.56
CA GLU A 38 0.31 2.19 -2.65
C GLU A 38 0.84 3.52 -3.22
N PRO A 39 0.91 3.65 -4.56
CA PRO A 39 0.62 2.61 -5.54
C PRO A 39 1.69 1.52 -5.55
N ARG A 40 1.31 0.33 -6.03
CA ARG A 40 2.24 -0.78 -6.16
C ARG A 40 3.19 -0.52 -7.32
N ARG A 41 4.47 -0.87 -7.13
CA ARG A 41 5.49 -0.65 -8.16
C ARG A 41 5.55 -1.76 -9.20
N HIS A 42 5.02 -2.92 -8.89
CA HIS A 42 5.16 -4.12 -9.73
C HIS A 42 3.86 -4.59 -10.38
N SER A 43 2.72 -4.00 -10.04
CA SER A 43 1.46 -4.30 -10.70
C SER A 43 1.29 -3.43 -11.95
N ASP A 44 0.51 -3.92 -12.91
CA ASP A 44 0.27 -3.17 -14.15
C ASP A 44 -0.42 -1.83 -13.85
N LEU A 45 -1.43 -1.83 -13.01
CA LEU A 45 -2.15 -0.61 -12.64
C LEU A 45 -1.26 0.36 -11.85
N GLY A 46 -0.44 -0.15 -10.94
CA GLY A 46 0.49 0.67 -10.18
C GLY A 46 1.55 1.30 -11.07
N LYS A 47 2.06 0.56 -12.05
CA LYS A 47 3.01 1.09 -13.04
C LYS A 47 2.38 2.18 -13.89
N LEU A 48 1.14 2.00 -14.33
CA LEU A 48 0.41 3.02 -15.09
C LEU A 48 0.22 4.30 -14.28
N ALA A 49 -0.12 4.17 -13.00
CA ALA A 49 -0.30 5.33 -12.13
C ALA A 49 1.01 6.10 -11.93
N LEU A 50 2.11 5.38 -11.67
CA LEU A 50 3.43 6.00 -11.48
C LEU A 50 3.94 6.65 -12.76
N GLU A 51 3.73 6.00 -13.91
CA GLU A 51 4.13 6.54 -15.21
C GLU A 51 3.33 7.81 -15.55
N ALA A 52 2.05 7.84 -15.23
CA ALA A 52 1.21 9.02 -15.46
C ALA A 52 1.76 10.25 -14.71
N VAL A 53 2.19 10.09 -13.47
CA VAL A 53 2.79 11.16 -12.67
C VAL A 53 4.12 11.58 -13.26
N LYS A 54 4.94 10.61 -13.66
CA LYS A 54 6.28 10.87 -14.20
C LYS A 54 6.23 11.63 -15.53
N VAL A 55 5.36 11.25 -16.43
CA VAL A 55 5.20 11.89 -17.73
C VAL A 55 4.50 13.25 -17.60
N GLY A 56 3.50 13.35 -16.73
CA GLY A 56 2.81 14.59 -16.44
C GLY A 56 1.84 15.04 -17.52
N ASP A 57 1.39 14.13 -18.38
CA ASP A 57 0.48 14.44 -19.50
C ASP A 57 -0.99 14.17 -19.19
N LYS A 58 -1.30 13.72 -17.99
CA LYS A 58 -2.67 13.41 -17.55
C LYS A 58 -3.25 14.56 -16.73
N THR A 59 -4.57 14.67 -16.76
CA THR A 59 -5.27 15.59 -15.86
C THR A 59 -5.22 15.05 -14.43
N PRO A 60 -5.39 15.91 -13.40
CA PRO A 60 -5.48 15.44 -12.03
C PRO A 60 -6.53 14.35 -11.82
N LEU A 61 -7.67 14.45 -12.50
CA LEU A 61 -8.73 13.46 -12.41
C LEU A 61 -8.30 12.12 -13.01
N GLN A 62 -7.60 12.15 -14.14
CA GLN A 62 -7.07 10.93 -14.77
C GLN A 62 -6.03 10.26 -13.87
N GLU A 63 -5.13 11.02 -13.27
CA GLU A 63 -4.15 10.48 -12.32
C GLU A 63 -4.84 9.85 -11.11
N ALA A 64 -5.81 10.56 -10.51
CA ALA A 64 -6.57 10.04 -9.39
C ALA A 64 -7.28 8.73 -9.74
N GLY A 65 -7.82 8.63 -10.95
CA GLY A 65 -8.46 7.41 -11.44
C GLY A 65 -7.52 6.23 -11.52
N LEU A 66 -6.29 6.45 -11.99
CA LEU A 66 -5.27 5.40 -12.07
C LEU A 66 -4.84 4.91 -10.68
N PHE A 67 -4.63 5.83 -9.73
CA PHE A 67 -4.31 5.48 -8.36
C PHE A 67 -5.46 4.72 -7.70
N ALA A 68 -6.69 5.14 -7.92
CA ALA A 68 -7.87 4.47 -7.37
C ALA A 68 -8.03 3.05 -7.95
N ALA A 69 -7.76 2.87 -9.24
CA ALA A 69 -7.83 1.57 -9.88
C ALA A 69 -6.79 0.59 -9.28
N ASP A 70 -5.56 1.05 -9.07
CA ASP A 70 -4.53 0.23 -8.43
C ASP A 70 -4.93 -0.12 -6.99
N ARG A 71 -5.48 0.83 -6.24
CA ARG A 71 -5.92 0.61 -4.86
C ARG A 71 -7.04 -0.43 -4.78
N LEU A 72 -8.03 -0.34 -5.67
CA LEU A 72 -9.12 -1.31 -5.71
C LEU A 72 -8.62 -2.71 -6.02
N ASP A 73 -7.78 -2.84 -7.04
CA ASP A 73 -7.20 -4.13 -7.41
C ASP A 73 -6.32 -4.68 -6.28
N HIS A 74 -5.46 -3.85 -5.71
CA HIS A 74 -4.60 -4.22 -4.59
C HIS A 74 -5.40 -4.72 -3.39
N SER A 75 -6.47 -4.01 -3.02
CA SER A 75 -7.33 -4.40 -1.91
C SER A 75 -7.98 -5.74 -2.15
N HIS A 76 -8.48 -5.97 -3.36
CA HIS A 76 -9.24 -7.17 -3.68
C HIS A 76 -8.36 -8.41 -3.90
N THR A 77 -7.24 -8.25 -4.58
CA THR A 77 -6.41 -9.39 -5.00
C THR A 77 -5.27 -9.72 -4.05
N TRP A 78 -4.85 -8.78 -3.23
CA TRP A 78 -3.69 -8.96 -2.35
C TRP A 78 -4.01 -8.77 -0.87
N ILE A 79 -4.63 -7.66 -0.49
CA ILE A 79 -4.89 -7.33 0.92
C ILE A 79 -5.98 -8.23 1.51
N LYS A 80 -7.14 -8.27 0.86
CA LYS A 80 -8.29 -9.01 1.36
C LYS A 80 -8.02 -10.50 1.60
N PRO A 81 -7.37 -11.23 0.68
CA PRO A 81 -7.05 -12.65 0.93
C PRO A 81 -6.17 -12.84 2.17
N ARG A 82 -5.24 -11.94 2.43
CA ARG A 82 -4.38 -12.02 3.62
C ARG A 82 -5.15 -11.77 4.89
N LEU A 83 -6.01 -10.77 4.89
CA LEU A 83 -6.89 -10.47 6.04
C LEU A 83 -7.83 -11.63 6.34
N GLU A 84 -8.36 -12.28 5.31
CA GLU A 84 -9.25 -13.44 5.47
C GLU A 84 -8.54 -14.64 6.10
N ARG A 85 -7.23 -14.73 5.94
CA ARG A 85 -6.41 -15.75 6.60
C ARG A 85 -6.03 -15.39 8.04
N GLY A 86 -6.47 -14.26 8.55
CA GLY A 86 -6.14 -13.78 9.89
C GLY A 86 -4.78 -13.10 10.00
N GLU A 87 -4.18 -12.74 8.87
CA GLU A 87 -2.89 -12.05 8.83
C GLU A 87 -3.04 -10.56 9.03
N VAL A 88 -1.93 -9.89 9.34
CA VAL A 88 -1.87 -8.44 9.51
C VAL A 88 -1.19 -7.81 8.28
N VAL A 89 -1.78 -6.76 7.75
CA VAL A 89 -1.20 -6.01 6.63
C VAL A 89 -0.93 -4.58 7.08
N VAL A 90 0.31 -4.13 6.88
CA VAL A 90 0.73 -2.75 7.11
C VAL A 90 0.94 -2.10 5.74
N SER A 91 0.11 -1.13 5.41
CA SER A 91 0.16 -0.42 4.14
C SER A 91 0.79 0.96 4.33
N ASP A 92 1.85 1.19 3.60
CA ASP A 92 2.53 2.47 3.49
C ASP A 92 1.92 3.25 2.32
N ARG A 93 1.29 4.36 2.60
CA ARG A 93 0.63 5.20 1.60
C ARG A 93 1.37 6.49 1.29
#